data_86b1ee5cad662db084f2f9ba2d466ca4
#
_entry.id   86b1ee5cad662db084f2f9ba2d466ca4
#
_cell.length_a   1.000
_cell.length_b   1.000
_cell.length_c   1.000
_cell.angle_alpha   90.00
_cell.angle_beta   90.00
_cell.angle_gamma   90.00
#
_symmetry.space_group_name_H-M   'P 1'
#
loop_
_entity.id
_entity.type
_entity.pdbx_description
1 polymer ?
#
loop_
_entity_poly.entity_id
_entity_poly.type
_entity_poly.pdbx_seq_one_letter_code
_entity_poly.pdbx_strand_id
1 'polypeptide(L)'
;MKKILVCGAGGFIGTHLVEKLKEQGHYVIGADLHYPLYNDTKADEFIIADLRVHSNVDHVIHSDVDEIYQLAADMGGAGYIFTGEHDADIMHNSCQINLNVLDVMKKKGIKKVFYSSSACMYPSHNQEDPQNPLMSEDSAYPANPDSEYG
;
A
#
# COMPACT_ATOMS: atom_id res chain seq x y z
N MET A 1 -4.58 -14.35 -17.77
CA MET A 1 -3.93 -13.02 -17.72
C MET A 1 -4.92 -12.08 -17.08
N LYS A 2 -4.50 -11.29 -16.08
CA LYS A 2 -5.31 -10.21 -15.46
C LYS A 2 -4.62 -8.88 -15.73
N LYS A 3 -5.38 -7.79 -15.62
CA LYS A 3 -4.86 -6.43 -15.57
C LYS A 3 -4.84 -5.97 -14.12
N ILE A 4 -3.64 -5.71 -13.60
CA ILE A 4 -3.42 -5.48 -12.17
C ILE A 4 -2.77 -4.10 -11.98
N LEU A 5 -3.32 -3.32 -11.05
CA LEU A 5 -2.73 -2.07 -10.62
C LEU A 5 -1.95 -2.28 -9.32
N VAL A 6 -0.73 -1.75 -9.26
CA VAL A 6 0.09 -1.69 -8.06
C VAL A 6 0.32 -0.22 -7.71
N CYS A 7 -0.33 0.26 -6.65
CA CYS A 7 -0.07 1.56 -6.06
C CYS A 7 1.13 1.46 -5.12
N GLY A 8 2.08 2.39 -5.17
CA GLY A 8 3.35 2.26 -4.46
C GLY A 8 4.37 1.40 -5.22
N ALA A 9 4.26 1.34 -6.55
CA ALA A 9 5.07 0.48 -7.42
C ALA A 9 6.54 0.90 -7.52
N GLY A 10 6.87 2.14 -7.16
CA GLY A 10 8.25 2.65 -7.10
C GLY A 10 8.97 2.31 -5.80
N GLY A 11 8.24 1.90 -4.76
CA GLY A 11 8.79 1.49 -3.49
C GLY A 11 9.42 0.10 -3.51
N PHE A 12 10.10 -0.27 -2.42
CA PHE A 12 10.81 -1.55 -2.32
C PHE A 12 9.88 -2.77 -2.54
N ILE A 13 8.80 -2.85 -1.79
CA ILE A 13 7.84 -3.98 -1.91
C ILE A 13 7.15 -3.94 -3.27
N GLY A 14 6.72 -2.74 -3.71
CA GLY A 14 6.00 -2.56 -4.97
C GLY A 14 6.81 -3.02 -6.18
N THR A 15 8.10 -2.69 -6.23
CA THR A 15 8.98 -3.10 -7.32
C THR A 15 9.08 -4.63 -7.43
N HIS A 16 9.29 -5.33 -6.33
CA HIS A 16 9.35 -6.80 -6.31
C HIS A 16 8.00 -7.45 -6.65
N LEU A 17 6.91 -6.85 -6.18
CA LEU A 17 5.57 -7.34 -6.52
C LEU A 17 5.28 -7.21 -8.02
N VAL A 18 5.64 -6.06 -8.62
CA VAL A 18 5.52 -5.86 -10.07
C VAL A 18 6.28 -6.93 -10.83
N GLU A 19 7.54 -7.21 -10.49
CA GLU A 19 8.33 -8.27 -11.11
C GLU A 19 7.62 -9.62 -11.00
N LYS A 20 7.14 -9.97 -9.81
CA LYS A 20 6.46 -11.24 -9.57
C LYS A 20 5.17 -11.41 -10.37
N LEU A 21 4.37 -10.36 -10.46
CA LEU A 21 3.14 -10.36 -11.24
C LEU A 21 3.43 -10.47 -12.75
N LYS A 22 4.51 -9.86 -13.23
CA LYS A 22 4.96 -9.99 -14.62
C LYS A 22 5.44 -11.41 -14.95
N GLU A 23 6.20 -12.06 -14.05
CA GLU A 23 6.60 -13.46 -14.18
C GLU A 23 5.39 -14.40 -14.27
N GLN A 24 4.28 -14.07 -13.61
CA GLN A 24 3.02 -14.81 -13.65
C GLN A 24 2.18 -14.54 -14.91
N GLY A 25 2.67 -13.68 -15.82
CA GLY A 25 2.03 -13.40 -17.09
C GLY A 25 0.87 -12.41 -17.01
N HIS A 26 0.83 -11.55 -15.99
CA HIS A 26 -0.17 -10.50 -15.86
C HIS A 26 0.24 -9.22 -16.63
N TYR A 27 -0.77 -8.40 -17.00
CA TYR A 27 -0.55 -7.01 -17.41
C TYR A 27 -0.51 -6.15 -16.16
N VAL A 28 0.57 -5.42 -15.92
CA VAL A 28 0.78 -4.67 -14.68
C VAL A 28 0.89 -3.18 -14.95
N ILE A 29 0.05 -2.40 -14.29
CA ILE A 29 0.15 -0.94 -14.20
C ILE A 29 0.79 -0.63 -12.85
N GLY A 30 1.89 0.12 -12.86
CA GLY A 30 2.50 0.69 -11.66
C GLY A 30 2.10 2.15 -11.48
N ALA A 31 1.85 2.58 -10.26
CA ALA A 31 1.63 3.99 -9.92
C ALA A 31 2.41 4.37 -8.66
N ASP A 32 3.12 5.49 -8.72
CA ASP A 32 3.91 6.02 -7.60
C ASP A 32 4.20 7.51 -7.81
N LEU A 33 4.75 8.18 -6.81
CA LEU A 33 5.30 9.54 -6.90
C LEU A 33 6.58 9.61 -7.74
N HIS A 34 7.32 8.49 -7.83
CA HIS A 34 8.58 8.40 -8.56
C HIS A 34 8.82 6.99 -9.10
N TYR A 35 9.71 6.87 -10.07
CA TYR A 35 10.19 5.57 -10.54
C TYR A 35 11.00 4.85 -9.47
N PRO A 36 11.12 3.50 -9.53
CA PRO A 36 12.00 2.76 -8.64
C PRO A 36 13.43 3.31 -8.65
N LEU A 37 14.04 3.40 -7.46
CA LEU A 37 15.37 4.02 -7.31
C LEU A 37 16.53 3.10 -7.75
N TYR A 38 16.34 1.78 -7.70
CA TYR A 38 17.45 0.83 -7.85
C TYR A 38 17.39 -0.01 -9.12
N ASN A 39 16.21 -0.15 -9.71
CA ASN A 39 16.00 -0.97 -10.92
C ASN A 39 15.00 -0.30 -11.85
N ASP A 40 15.10 -0.57 -13.14
CA ASP A 40 14.04 -0.20 -14.08
C ASP A 40 12.77 -0.99 -13.75
N THR A 41 11.63 -0.32 -13.82
CA THR A 41 10.35 -0.99 -13.61
C THR A 41 10.09 -2.05 -14.68
N LYS A 42 9.47 -3.15 -14.28
CA LYS A 42 8.99 -4.20 -15.19
C LYS A 42 7.50 -4.06 -15.52
N ALA A 43 6.82 -3.05 -14.99
CA ALA A 43 5.42 -2.79 -15.32
C ALA A 43 5.25 -2.53 -16.83
N ASP A 44 4.11 -2.96 -17.38
CA ASP A 44 3.75 -2.65 -18.78
C ASP A 44 3.47 -1.17 -18.96
N GLU A 45 2.93 -0.54 -17.92
CA GLU A 45 2.66 0.88 -17.84
C GLU A 45 3.07 1.39 -16.47
N PHE A 46 3.71 2.56 -16.39
CA PHE A 46 4.06 3.18 -15.13
C PHE A 46 3.63 4.64 -15.13
N ILE A 47 2.81 5.03 -14.17
CA ILE A 47 2.20 6.35 -14.08
C ILE A 47 2.75 7.07 -12.85
N ILE A 48 3.41 8.20 -13.07
CA ILE A 48 3.82 9.08 -11.98
C ILE A 48 2.59 9.88 -11.53
N ALA A 49 2.13 9.62 -10.33
CA ALA A 49 0.92 10.23 -9.80
C ALA A 49 0.93 10.34 -8.28
N ASP A 50 0.49 11.49 -7.77
CA ASP A 50 0.19 11.67 -6.36
C ASP A 50 -1.23 11.15 -6.06
N LEU A 51 -1.31 10.02 -5.36
CA LEU A 51 -2.57 9.36 -5.03
C LEU A 51 -3.36 10.05 -3.89
N ARG A 52 -2.79 11.08 -3.26
CA ARG A 52 -3.54 11.97 -2.36
C ARG A 52 -4.52 12.86 -3.14
N VAL A 53 -4.30 13.02 -4.44
CA VAL A 53 -5.17 13.81 -5.33
C VAL A 53 -6.17 12.88 -6.01
N HIS A 54 -7.46 13.03 -5.69
CA HIS A 54 -8.53 12.15 -6.17
C HIS A 54 -8.58 12.02 -7.70
N SER A 55 -8.39 13.13 -8.45
CA SER A 55 -8.38 13.11 -9.92
C SER A 55 -7.24 12.27 -10.50
N ASN A 56 -6.09 12.23 -9.83
CA ASN A 56 -4.98 11.38 -10.24
C ASN A 56 -5.32 9.90 -10.04
N VAL A 57 -5.98 9.55 -8.93
CA VAL A 57 -6.44 8.18 -8.68
C VAL A 57 -7.47 7.76 -9.72
N ASP A 58 -8.39 8.67 -10.09
CA ASP A 58 -9.36 8.40 -11.15
C ASP A 58 -8.69 8.16 -12.52
N HIS A 59 -7.60 8.85 -12.80
CA HIS A 59 -6.79 8.62 -14.00
C HIS A 59 -6.04 7.27 -13.96
N VAL A 60 -5.44 6.94 -12.81
CA VAL A 60 -4.60 5.74 -12.64
C VAL A 60 -5.42 4.45 -12.63
N ILE A 61 -6.60 4.45 -12.02
CA ILE A 61 -7.45 3.27 -11.94
C ILE A 61 -8.29 3.17 -13.22
N HIS A 62 -7.86 2.35 -14.17
CA HIS A 62 -8.65 2.07 -15.37
C HIS A 62 -9.84 1.17 -15.06
N SER A 63 -10.96 1.33 -15.78
CA SER A 63 -12.19 0.55 -15.54
C SER A 63 -12.08 -0.94 -15.87
N ASP A 64 -11.05 -1.34 -16.58
CA ASP A 64 -10.73 -2.73 -16.96
C ASP A 64 -9.67 -3.37 -16.06
N VAL A 65 -9.32 -2.74 -14.94
CA VAL A 65 -8.47 -3.33 -13.92
C VAL A 65 -9.24 -4.40 -13.16
N ASP A 66 -8.66 -5.59 -13.05
CA ASP A 66 -9.26 -6.73 -12.35
C ASP A 66 -8.99 -6.68 -10.83
N GLU A 67 -7.82 -6.15 -10.44
CA GLU A 67 -7.30 -6.26 -9.08
C GLU A 67 -6.35 -5.11 -8.76
N ILE A 68 -6.41 -4.58 -7.53
CA ILE A 68 -5.57 -3.50 -7.05
C ILE A 68 -4.74 -3.99 -5.87
N TYR A 69 -3.43 -3.74 -5.89
CA TYR A 69 -2.54 -3.85 -4.74
C TYR A 69 -2.23 -2.44 -4.23
N GLN A 70 -2.84 -2.08 -3.11
CA GLN A 70 -2.64 -0.78 -2.47
C GLN A 70 -1.52 -0.88 -1.45
N LEU A 71 -0.31 -0.45 -1.85
CA LEU A 71 0.90 -0.41 -1.02
C LEU A 71 1.39 1.02 -0.79
N ALA A 72 0.77 2.00 -1.46
CA ALA A 72 1.18 3.38 -1.32
C ALA A 72 0.79 3.94 0.05
N ALA A 73 1.74 4.50 0.76
CA ALA A 73 1.55 5.15 2.05
C ALA A 73 2.59 6.25 2.22
N ASP A 74 2.30 7.19 3.09
CA ASP A 74 3.32 8.13 3.58
C ASP A 74 4.11 7.41 4.66
N MET A 75 5.26 6.89 4.29
CA MET A 75 6.08 6.01 5.12
C MET A 75 7.56 6.36 4.99
N GLY A 76 8.28 6.11 6.07
CA GLY A 76 9.72 6.28 6.12
C GLY A 76 10.40 5.26 7.02
N GLY A 77 11.69 5.40 7.23
CA GLY A 77 12.42 4.62 8.23
C GLY A 77 12.11 5.08 9.66
N ALA A 78 12.62 4.33 10.64
CA ALA A 78 12.41 4.62 12.07
C ALA A 78 12.69 6.09 12.46
N GLY A 79 13.70 6.72 11.84
CA GLY A 79 14.02 8.12 12.07
C GLY A 79 13.02 9.13 11.49
N TYR A 80 12.11 8.70 10.60
CA TYR A 80 11.02 9.52 10.12
C TYR A 80 9.77 9.34 10.98
N ILE A 81 9.53 8.12 11.40
CA ILE A 81 8.28 7.71 12.03
C ILE A 81 8.26 8.00 13.54
N PHE A 82 9.34 7.65 14.26
CA PHE A 82 9.38 7.75 15.72
C PHE A 82 9.82 9.12 16.27
N THR A 83 9.90 10.15 15.42
CA THR A 83 10.20 11.50 15.88
C THR A 83 9.00 12.24 16.45
N GLY A 84 7.78 11.82 16.07
CA GLY A 84 6.53 12.53 16.36
C GLY A 84 6.33 13.79 15.50
N GLU A 85 7.30 14.17 14.67
CA GLU A 85 7.22 15.38 13.84
C GLU A 85 6.32 15.21 12.62
N HIS A 86 6.06 13.95 12.20
CA HIS A 86 5.36 13.61 10.98
C HIS A 86 4.02 12.87 11.20
N ASP A 87 3.59 12.67 12.44
CA ASP A 87 2.42 11.85 12.78
C ASP A 87 1.16 12.31 12.05
N ALA A 88 0.90 13.62 12.07
CA ALA A 88 -0.26 14.20 11.39
C ALA A 88 -0.22 14.01 9.87
N ASP A 89 0.97 14.15 9.26
CA ASP A 89 1.16 13.97 7.81
C ASP A 89 1.00 12.50 7.43
N ILE A 90 1.63 11.59 8.18
CA ILE A 90 1.55 10.14 7.97
C ILE A 90 0.08 9.68 8.02
N MET A 91 -0.63 10.04 9.07
CA MET A 91 -2.05 9.71 9.22
C MET A 91 -2.88 10.32 8.09
N HIS A 92 -2.80 11.62 7.88
CA HIS A 92 -3.59 12.32 6.87
C HIS A 92 -3.33 11.79 5.47
N ASN A 93 -2.06 11.72 5.05
CA ASN A 93 -1.69 11.32 3.70
C ASN A 93 -2.05 9.86 3.41
N SER A 94 -1.78 8.94 4.34
CA SER A 94 -2.10 7.53 4.19
C SER A 94 -3.60 7.28 4.15
N CYS A 95 -4.37 7.95 5.02
CA CYS A 95 -5.83 7.89 4.98
C CYS A 95 -6.38 8.45 3.65
N GLN A 96 -5.87 9.59 3.20
CA GLN A 96 -6.33 10.23 1.97
C GLN A 96 -6.09 9.33 0.74
N ILE A 97 -4.92 8.71 0.63
CA ILE A 97 -4.60 7.75 -0.43
C ILE A 97 -5.62 6.61 -0.41
N ASN A 98 -5.81 5.98 0.75
CA ASN A 98 -6.70 4.82 0.89
C ASN A 98 -8.15 5.17 0.55
N LEU A 99 -8.66 6.30 1.04
CA LEU A 99 -10.02 6.75 0.76
C LEU A 99 -10.23 7.04 -0.73
N ASN A 100 -9.27 7.70 -1.38
CA ASN A 100 -9.33 7.97 -2.81
C ASN A 100 -9.35 6.68 -3.64
N VAL A 101 -8.47 5.72 -3.32
CA VAL A 101 -8.42 4.43 -4.02
C VAL A 101 -9.73 3.68 -3.86
N LEU A 102 -10.28 3.60 -2.64
CA LEU A 102 -11.55 2.90 -2.37
C LEU A 102 -12.74 3.57 -3.07
N ASP A 103 -12.80 4.91 -3.08
CA ASP A 103 -13.89 5.63 -3.74
C ASP A 103 -13.89 5.39 -5.25
N VAL A 104 -12.72 5.52 -5.88
CA VAL A 104 -12.60 5.32 -7.33
C VAL A 104 -12.83 3.88 -7.74
N MET A 105 -12.24 2.90 -7.00
CA MET A 105 -12.47 1.48 -7.32
C MET A 105 -13.96 1.11 -7.22
N LYS A 106 -14.67 1.64 -6.21
CA LYS A 106 -16.12 1.46 -6.06
C LYS A 106 -16.88 2.03 -7.26
N LYS A 107 -16.56 3.26 -7.67
CA LYS A 107 -17.18 3.92 -8.84
C LYS A 107 -16.96 3.14 -10.13
N LYS A 108 -15.76 2.57 -10.32
CA LYS A 108 -15.38 1.80 -11.51
C LYS A 108 -15.76 0.31 -11.44
N GLY A 109 -16.37 -0.13 -10.33
CA GLY A 109 -16.88 -1.48 -10.15
C GLY A 109 -15.81 -2.55 -9.92
N ILE A 110 -14.59 -2.15 -9.54
CA ILE A 110 -13.49 -3.07 -9.20
C ILE A 110 -13.78 -3.67 -7.83
N LYS A 111 -13.73 -5.01 -7.73
CA LYS A 111 -14.19 -5.74 -6.53
C LYS A 111 -13.07 -6.32 -5.70
N LYS A 112 -11.82 -6.25 -6.17
CA LYS A 112 -10.70 -6.89 -5.49
C LYS A 112 -9.58 -5.89 -5.23
N VAL A 113 -9.31 -5.69 -3.96
CA VAL A 113 -8.17 -4.90 -3.48
C VAL A 113 -7.42 -5.69 -2.40
N PHE A 114 -6.11 -5.69 -2.51
CA PHE A 114 -5.21 -6.02 -1.41
C PHE A 114 -4.76 -4.72 -0.76
N TYR A 115 -4.82 -4.65 0.55
CA TYR A 115 -4.34 -3.53 1.36
C TYR A 115 -3.23 -4.03 2.29
N SER A 116 -2.07 -3.38 2.24
CA SER A 116 -1.00 -3.65 3.21
C SER A 116 -1.32 -2.94 4.52
N SER A 117 -1.64 -3.71 5.54
CA SER A 117 -1.81 -3.24 6.91
C SER A 117 -0.47 -3.28 7.66
N SER A 118 -0.51 -3.15 8.97
CA SER A 118 0.67 -3.13 9.82
C SER A 118 0.57 -4.14 10.96
N ALA A 119 1.70 -4.69 11.38
CA ALA A 119 1.80 -5.48 12.61
C ALA A 119 1.51 -4.62 13.86
N CYS A 120 1.68 -3.32 13.77
CA CYS A 120 1.44 -2.38 14.87
C CYS A 120 -0.04 -2.28 15.29
N MET A 121 -0.97 -2.80 14.48
CA MET A 121 -2.37 -2.94 14.88
C MET A 121 -2.60 -3.99 15.97
N TYR A 122 -1.68 -4.95 16.11
CA TYR A 122 -1.78 -5.98 17.15
C TYR A 122 -1.32 -5.44 18.50
N PRO A 123 -1.87 -5.97 19.62
CA PRO A 123 -1.40 -5.62 20.95
C PRO A 123 0.10 -5.86 21.11
N SER A 124 0.81 -4.92 21.75
CA SER A 124 2.27 -5.01 21.94
C SER A 124 2.69 -6.29 22.66
N HIS A 125 1.90 -6.76 23.63
CA HIS A 125 2.18 -7.99 24.36
C HIS A 125 2.19 -9.26 23.47
N ASN A 126 1.58 -9.21 22.29
CA ASN A 126 1.64 -10.32 21.32
C ASN A 126 3.01 -10.42 20.63
N GLN A 127 3.83 -9.37 20.72
CA GLN A 127 5.08 -9.20 19.98
C GLN A 127 6.32 -9.17 20.89
N GLU A 128 6.16 -9.33 22.20
CA GLU A 128 7.25 -9.25 23.18
C GLU A 128 8.27 -10.37 23.06
N ASP A 129 7.81 -11.57 22.67
CA ASP A 129 8.70 -12.72 22.44
C ASP A 129 8.93 -12.91 20.93
N PRO A 130 10.09 -12.50 20.39
CA PRO A 130 10.38 -12.67 18.97
C PRO A 130 10.52 -14.13 18.53
N GLN A 131 10.69 -15.07 19.49
CA GLN A 131 10.75 -16.50 19.20
C GLN A 131 9.36 -17.14 19.14
N ASN A 132 8.35 -16.48 19.69
CA ASN A 132 6.97 -16.97 19.73
C ASN A 132 5.96 -15.82 19.59
N PRO A 133 5.93 -15.15 18.42
CA PRO A 133 4.98 -14.07 18.19
C PRO A 133 3.56 -14.60 18.12
N LEU A 134 2.65 -14.03 18.91
CA LEU A 134 1.24 -14.41 18.98
C LEU A 134 0.40 -13.56 18.02
N MET A 135 0.67 -13.64 16.72
CA MET A 135 0.13 -12.75 15.67
C MET A 135 -0.94 -13.43 14.81
N SER A 136 -1.76 -14.31 15.39
CA SER A 136 -2.94 -14.83 14.68
C SER A 136 -4.00 -13.74 14.53
N GLU A 137 -4.84 -13.80 13.49
CA GLU A 137 -5.88 -12.79 13.24
C GLU A 137 -6.80 -12.56 14.46
N ASP A 138 -7.16 -13.62 15.16
CA ASP A 138 -8.02 -13.55 16.37
C ASP A 138 -7.36 -12.78 17.50
N SER A 139 -6.03 -12.71 17.54
CA SER A 139 -5.26 -12.05 18.61
C SER A 139 -5.22 -10.51 18.45
N ALA A 140 -5.75 -9.97 17.36
CA ALA A 140 -5.87 -8.53 17.18
C ALA A 140 -6.88 -7.88 18.14
N TYR A 141 -7.72 -8.70 18.79
CA TYR A 141 -8.73 -8.23 19.74
C TYR A 141 -8.56 -8.86 21.13
N PRO A 142 -8.80 -8.08 22.24
CA PRO A 142 -9.19 -6.68 22.23
C PRO A 142 -8.08 -5.78 21.66
N ALA A 143 -8.45 -4.75 20.90
CA ALA A 143 -7.48 -3.86 20.29
C ALA A 143 -6.65 -3.12 21.34
N ASN A 144 -5.35 -3.13 21.19
CA ASN A 144 -4.40 -2.33 21.94
C ASN A 144 -3.21 -1.99 21.03
N PRO A 145 -3.50 -1.20 19.98
CA PRO A 145 -2.52 -0.89 18.96
C PRO A 145 -1.35 -0.06 19.51
N ASP A 146 -0.27 -0.05 18.76
CA ASP A 146 0.89 0.81 19.01
C ASP A 146 0.50 2.29 18.96
N SER A 147 1.10 3.12 19.82
CA SER A 147 0.74 4.52 19.97
C SER A 147 1.08 5.38 18.76
N GLU A 148 2.07 4.97 17.99
CA GLU A 148 2.55 5.71 16.82
C GLU A 148 1.88 5.24 15.52
N TYR A 149 1.48 3.96 15.46
CA TYR A 149 1.07 3.31 14.21
C TYR A 149 -0.26 2.58 14.23
N GLY A 150 -0.77 2.33 15.39
CA GLY A 150 -1.90 1.43 15.58
C GLY A 150 -3.27 1.96 15.16
#